data_84a4935a974f214945d710ae01951dfc
#
_entry.id   84a4935a974f214945d710ae01951dfc
#
_cell.length_a   1.000
_cell.length_b   1.000
_cell.length_c   1.000
_cell.angle_alpha   90.00
_cell.angle_beta   90.00
_cell.angle_gamma   90.00
#
_symmetry.space_group_name_H-M   'P 1'
#
loop_
_entity.id
_entity.type
_entity.pdbx_description
1 polymer ?
#
loop_
_entity_poly.entity_id
_entity_poly.type
_entity_poly.pdbx_seq_one_letter_code
_entity_poly.pdbx_strand_id
1 'polypeptide(L)'
;FDVFYVVKRGIIICQKVLISRKQDGLFARIRKRRQKNMKDKIFGVLQRVGRSFMLPIAILPVAGLLLGIGSSFTNETTIATYGLQKILGSGTLLNSLLIIMNKVGSAVFDNLPLIFAVGVAIGMAKKEKEVAALSALIAYFVMNVAVSAMLLINNEITADGQIAADVLEGTITSVCGIQSLQMGVFGGIIVGLGVAALHNRFHKIVLPNALSFFGGSRFIPIISTIVYMFVGILMYFVWPVVQNGIYALGGLVTGSGYLGTLIFGIIKRALIPFGLHHVFYMPFWQTAVGGTMEVAGQVVQGGQNIFFAQLADSANIAHFSADATRYFSGEFIFMIFGLPGAALAMYRCAKSEKKKAAGGLLLSAALACMFTGITEPLEFSFLFVAPVSYTHLTL
;
A
#
# COMPACT_ATOMS: atom_id res chain seq x y z
N PHE A 1 -20.65 -57.95 53.20
CA PHE A 1 -19.84 -58.01 51.97
C PHE A 1 -20.20 -56.87 51.01
N ASP A 2 -21.41 -56.30 51.05
CA ASP A 2 -21.87 -55.26 50.07
C ASP A 2 -21.37 -53.84 50.29
N VAL A 3 -21.09 -53.48 51.53
CA VAL A 3 -20.60 -52.10 51.83
C VAL A 3 -19.20 -51.84 51.29
N PHE A 4 -18.32 -52.82 51.30
CA PHE A 4 -16.97 -52.75 50.78
C PHE A 4 -16.92 -52.57 49.25
N TYR A 5 -17.91 -53.19 48.58
CA TYR A 5 -18.02 -53.12 47.11
C TYR A 5 -18.51 -51.77 46.63
N VAL A 6 -19.44 -51.10 47.35
CA VAL A 6 -19.97 -49.76 47.05
C VAL A 6 -18.91 -48.69 47.31
N VAL A 7 -18.16 -48.79 48.40
CA VAL A 7 -17.09 -47.85 48.72
C VAL A 7 -15.94 -47.93 47.68
N LYS A 8 -15.56 -49.17 47.25
CA LYS A 8 -14.53 -49.37 46.24
C LYS A 8 -14.94 -48.86 44.86
N ARG A 9 -16.21 -48.98 44.45
CA ARG A 9 -16.74 -48.35 43.23
C ARG A 9 -16.80 -46.82 43.31
N GLY A 10 -17.20 -46.26 44.45
CA GLY A 10 -17.21 -44.81 44.69
C GLY A 10 -15.80 -44.17 44.56
N ILE A 11 -14.80 -44.84 45.14
CA ILE A 11 -13.39 -44.37 45.05
C ILE A 11 -12.86 -44.40 43.60
N ILE A 12 -13.19 -45.48 42.84
CA ILE A 12 -12.78 -45.60 41.42
C ILE A 12 -13.46 -44.53 40.54
N ILE A 13 -14.73 -44.22 40.80
CA ILE A 13 -15.47 -43.17 40.10
C ILE A 13 -14.89 -41.79 40.45
N CYS A 14 -14.62 -41.49 41.73
CA CYS A 14 -13.98 -40.25 42.12
C CYS A 14 -12.57 -40.09 41.54
N GLN A 15 -11.77 -41.16 41.48
CA GLN A 15 -10.46 -41.11 40.84
C GLN A 15 -10.57 -40.87 39.34
N LYS A 16 -11.49 -41.50 38.63
CA LYS A 16 -11.73 -41.26 37.18
C LYS A 16 -12.18 -39.82 36.91
N VAL A 17 -13.08 -39.27 37.73
CA VAL A 17 -13.56 -37.88 37.60
C VAL A 17 -12.44 -36.89 37.91
N LEU A 18 -11.61 -37.16 38.92
CA LEU A 18 -10.44 -36.29 39.24
C LEU A 18 -9.36 -36.33 38.14
N ILE A 19 -9.12 -37.49 37.55
CA ILE A 19 -8.17 -37.66 36.41
C ILE A 19 -8.71 -36.92 35.18
N SER A 20 -10.01 -37.07 34.86
CA SER A 20 -10.67 -36.34 33.76
C SER A 20 -10.56 -34.82 33.94
N ARG A 21 -10.90 -34.28 35.12
CA ARG A 21 -10.77 -32.84 35.42
C ARG A 21 -9.33 -32.32 35.31
N LYS A 22 -8.34 -33.13 35.77
CA LYS A 22 -6.91 -32.76 35.59
C LYS A 22 -6.50 -32.76 34.12
N GLN A 23 -6.97 -33.73 33.34
CA GLN A 23 -6.70 -33.76 31.89
C GLN A 23 -7.36 -32.58 31.16
N ASP A 24 -8.64 -32.29 31.45
CA ASP A 24 -9.33 -31.14 30.85
C ASP A 24 -8.66 -29.83 31.19
N GLY A 25 -8.19 -29.63 32.42
CA GLY A 25 -7.42 -28.48 32.85
C GLY A 25 -6.05 -28.37 32.16
N LEU A 26 -5.39 -29.51 31.90
CA LEU A 26 -4.14 -29.58 31.18
C LEU A 26 -4.34 -29.25 29.70
N PHE A 27 -5.35 -29.83 29.04
CA PHE A 27 -5.71 -29.54 27.67
C PHE A 27 -6.10 -28.06 27.47
N ALA A 28 -6.88 -27.51 28.41
CA ALA A 28 -7.22 -26.06 28.39
C ALA A 28 -5.99 -25.17 28.50
N ARG A 29 -5.02 -25.50 29.39
CA ARG A 29 -3.75 -24.79 29.52
C ARG A 29 -2.87 -24.90 28.27
N ILE A 30 -2.78 -26.10 27.67
CA ILE A 30 -2.03 -26.33 26.43
C ILE A 30 -2.66 -25.55 25.28
N ARG A 31 -4.00 -25.57 25.15
CA ARG A 31 -4.73 -24.81 24.13
C ARG A 31 -4.55 -23.31 24.29
N LYS A 32 -4.62 -22.78 25.51
CA LYS A 32 -4.39 -21.35 25.81
C LYS A 32 -2.94 -20.92 25.54
N ARG A 33 -1.96 -21.79 25.84
CA ARG A 33 -0.54 -21.58 25.55
C ARG A 33 -0.25 -21.63 24.05
N ARG A 34 -0.93 -22.54 23.33
CA ARG A 34 -0.84 -22.66 21.86
C ARG A 34 -1.47 -21.45 21.15
N GLN A 35 -2.62 -20.95 21.65
CA GLN A 35 -3.26 -19.73 21.15
C GLN A 35 -2.42 -18.48 21.41
N LYS A 36 -1.83 -18.36 22.60
CA LYS A 36 -0.92 -17.23 22.93
C LYS A 36 0.30 -17.26 22.02
N ASN A 37 0.95 -18.41 21.86
CA ASN A 37 2.10 -18.58 20.97
C ASN A 37 1.75 -18.31 19.50
N MET A 38 0.52 -18.59 19.06
CA MET A 38 0.08 -18.31 17.69
C MET A 38 -0.15 -16.80 17.47
N LYS A 39 -0.78 -16.11 18.43
CA LYS A 39 -0.93 -14.65 18.40
C LYS A 39 0.43 -13.94 18.38
N ASP A 40 1.36 -14.35 19.23
CA ASP A 40 2.70 -13.79 19.29
C ASP A 40 3.49 -14.03 17.98
N LYS A 41 3.30 -15.19 17.34
CA LYS A 41 3.90 -15.49 16.02
C LYS A 41 3.31 -14.64 14.91
N ILE A 42 1.97 -14.50 14.86
CA ILE A 42 1.29 -13.66 13.86
C ILE A 42 1.72 -12.20 14.04
N PHE A 43 1.72 -11.70 15.26
CA PHE A 43 2.16 -10.33 15.57
C PHE A 43 3.63 -10.11 15.16
N GLY A 44 4.52 -11.08 15.44
CA GLY A 44 5.91 -11.01 15.02
C GLY A 44 6.11 -11.08 13.50
N VAL A 45 5.21 -11.73 12.74
CA VAL A 45 5.21 -11.68 11.27
C VAL A 45 4.76 -10.31 10.79
N LEU A 46 3.64 -9.79 11.30
CA LEU A 46 3.13 -8.46 10.95
C LEU A 46 4.16 -7.36 11.21
N GLN A 47 4.86 -7.42 12.36
CA GLN A 47 5.94 -6.46 12.65
C GLN A 47 7.10 -6.55 11.64
N ARG A 48 7.47 -7.75 11.19
CA ARG A 48 8.52 -7.91 10.17
C ARG A 48 8.06 -7.39 8.82
N VAL A 49 6.82 -7.66 8.43
CA VAL A 49 6.21 -7.10 7.21
C VAL A 49 6.22 -5.58 7.27
N GLY A 50 5.74 -4.99 8.37
CA GLY A 50 5.76 -3.53 8.55
C GLY A 50 7.18 -2.93 8.45
N ARG A 51 8.19 -3.59 9.07
CA ARG A 51 9.59 -3.15 8.92
C ARG A 51 10.11 -3.25 7.50
N SER A 52 9.64 -4.22 6.72
CA SER A 52 10.07 -4.37 5.32
C SER A 52 9.58 -3.22 4.42
N PHE A 53 8.50 -2.53 4.82
CA PHE A 53 8.01 -1.35 4.11
C PHE A 53 8.88 -0.09 4.32
N MET A 54 9.69 -0.05 5.37
CA MET A 54 10.52 1.13 5.65
C MET A 54 11.52 1.41 4.52
N LEU A 55 12.03 0.38 3.84
CA LEU A 55 13.00 0.55 2.76
C LEU A 55 12.37 1.22 1.51
N PRO A 56 11.26 0.71 0.95
CA PRO A 56 10.59 1.38 -0.15
C PRO A 56 10.01 2.76 0.21
N ILE A 57 9.56 2.96 1.45
CA ILE A 57 9.00 4.24 1.90
C ILE A 57 10.09 5.32 2.01
N ALA A 58 11.33 4.97 2.29
CA ALA A 58 12.42 5.95 2.48
C ALA A 58 12.70 6.84 1.26
N ILE A 59 12.33 6.42 0.03
CA ILE A 59 12.51 7.24 -1.19
C ILE A 59 11.37 8.25 -1.39
N LEU A 60 10.19 8.02 -0.79
CA LEU A 60 9.00 8.83 -1.05
C LEU A 60 9.16 10.31 -0.72
N PRO A 61 9.82 10.72 0.38
CA PRO A 61 10.04 12.15 0.66
C PRO A 61 10.81 12.86 -0.44
N VAL A 62 11.84 12.22 -0.99
CA VAL A 62 12.65 12.82 -2.07
C VAL A 62 11.84 12.89 -3.37
N ALA A 63 11.19 11.79 -3.73
CA ALA A 63 10.33 11.74 -4.91
C ALA A 63 9.19 12.76 -4.84
N GLY A 64 8.57 12.89 -3.67
CA GLY A 64 7.49 13.85 -3.44
C GLY A 64 7.95 15.30 -3.50
N LEU A 65 9.13 15.63 -2.97
CA LEU A 65 9.71 16.97 -3.13
C LEU A 65 9.97 17.31 -4.59
N LEU A 66 10.58 16.37 -5.34
CA LEU A 66 10.85 16.57 -6.76
C LEU A 66 9.55 16.77 -7.55
N LEU A 67 8.56 15.92 -7.32
CA LEU A 67 7.24 16.01 -7.96
C LEU A 67 6.53 17.30 -7.56
N GLY A 68 6.45 17.60 -6.26
CA GLY A 68 5.70 18.73 -5.72
C GLY A 68 6.27 20.08 -6.18
N ILE A 69 7.58 20.27 -6.07
CA ILE A 69 8.25 21.50 -6.56
C ILE A 69 8.12 21.56 -8.08
N GLY A 70 8.44 20.47 -8.77
CA GLY A 70 8.37 20.42 -10.23
C GLY A 70 6.97 20.77 -10.74
N SER A 71 5.91 20.12 -10.24
CA SER A 71 4.54 20.35 -10.70
C SER A 71 4.00 21.74 -10.34
N SER A 72 4.28 22.23 -9.12
CA SER A 72 3.75 23.52 -8.66
C SER A 72 4.31 24.72 -9.45
N PHE A 73 5.60 24.67 -9.77
CA PHE A 73 6.26 25.79 -10.46
C PHE A 73 6.32 25.64 -11.99
N THR A 74 5.83 24.54 -12.55
CA THR A 74 5.57 24.38 -13.99
C THR A 74 4.10 24.55 -14.34
N ASN A 75 3.22 24.74 -13.37
CA ASN A 75 1.80 24.95 -13.60
C ASN A 75 1.57 26.32 -14.28
N GLU A 76 1.00 26.31 -15.46
CA GLU A 76 0.79 27.54 -16.26
C GLU A 76 -0.11 28.56 -15.55
N THR A 77 -1.14 28.09 -14.82
CA THR A 77 -2.02 28.96 -14.04
C THR A 77 -1.24 29.66 -12.92
N THR A 78 -0.38 28.92 -12.21
CA THR A 78 0.47 29.51 -11.16
C THR A 78 1.44 30.54 -11.75
N ILE A 79 2.09 30.21 -12.86
CA ILE A 79 3.04 31.13 -13.55
C ILE A 79 2.32 32.39 -13.99
N ALA A 80 1.12 32.29 -14.57
CA ALA A 80 0.34 33.43 -15.03
C ALA A 80 -0.16 34.29 -13.87
N THR A 81 -0.72 33.71 -12.83
CA THR A 81 -1.29 34.39 -11.67
C THR A 81 -0.24 35.23 -10.92
N TYR A 82 0.98 34.72 -10.79
CA TYR A 82 2.06 35.41 -10.09
C TYR A 82 3.00 36.21 -11.03
N GLY A 83 2.72 36.31 -12.33
CA GLY A 83 3.51 37.07 -13.30
C GLY A 83 4.94 36.55 -13.49
N LEU A 84 5.16 35.22 -13.31
CA LEU A 84 6.48 34.58 -13.31
C LEU A 84 6.93 34.09 -14.70
N GLN A 85 6.25 34.48 -15.79
CA GLN A 85 6.50 33.98 -17.15
C GLN A 85 7.97 34.21 -17.59
N LYS A 86 8.61 35.30 -17.18
CA LYS A 86 10.01 35.58 -17.55
C LYS A 86 11.02 34.61 -16.90
N ILE A 87 10.68 34.04 -15.76
CA ILE A 87 11.58 33.19 -14.96
C ILE A 87 11.22 31.74 -15.11
N LEU A 88 9.91 31.42 -15.05
CA LEU A 88 9.36 30.07 -15.02
C LEU A 88 8.59 29.68 -16.29
N GLY A 89 8.45 30.59 -17.24
CA GLY A 89 7.76 30.33 -18.51
C GLY A 89 8.44 29.28 -19.36
N SER A 90 7.67 28.66 -20.24
CA SER A 90 8.16 27.62 -21.15
C SER A 90 9.38 28.13 -21.97
N GLY A 91 10.40 27.27 -22.06
CA GLY A 91 11.65 27.58 -22.74
C GLY A 91 12.74 28.21 -21.86
N THR A 92 12.47 28.53 -20.59
CA THR A 92 13.53 28.95 -19.66
C THR A 92 14.29 27.74 -19.10
N LEU A 93 15.58 27.95 -18.77
CA LEU A 93 16.41 26.90 -18.17
C LEU A 93 15.80 26.36 -16.85
N LEU A 94 15.23 27.25 -16.04
CA LEU A 94 14.64 26.90 -14.76
C LEU A 94 13.35 26.06 -14.96
N ASN A 95 12.51 26.41 -15.93
CA ASN A 95 11.35 25.61 -16.29
C ASN A 95 11.74 24.20 -16.74
N SER A 96 12.78 24.09 -17.59
CA SER A 96 13.29 22.78 -18.03
C SER A 96 13.76 21.91 -16.86
N LEU A 97 14.48 22.51 -15.90
CA LEU A 97 14.90 21.80 -14.68
C LEU A 97 13.70 21.33 -13.84
N LEU A 98 12.70 22.18 -13.67
CA LEU A 98 11.48 21.85 -12.93
C LEU A 98 10.67 20.74 -13.60
N ILE A 99 10.61 20.74 -14.95
CA ILE A 99 10.00 19.62 -15.71
C ILE A 99 10.75 18.31 -15.46
N ILE A 100 12.08 18.34 -15.46
CA ILE A 100 12.90 17.16 -15.16
C ILE A 100 12.60 16.67 -13.72
N MET A 101 12.57 17.56 -12.75
CA MET A 101 12.23 17.20 -11.35
C MET A 101 10.84 16.56 -11.26
N ASN A 102 9.84 17.15 -11.93
CA ASN A 102 8.49 16.60 -12.00
C ASN A 102 8.51 15.16 -12.57
N LYS A 103 9.12 14.97 -13.73
CA LYS A 103 9.19 13.65 -14.40
C LYS A 103 9.94 12.61 -13.57
N VAL A 104 11.05 12.98 -12.92
CA VAL A 104 11.81 12.08 -12.03
C VAL A 104 10.98 11.72 -10.80
N GLY A 105 10.30 12.68 -10.19
CA GLY A 105 9.39 12.43 -9.07
C GLY A 105 8.24 11.49 -9.45
N SER A 106 7.55 11.78 -10.57
CA SER A 106 6.47 10.90 -11.10
C SER A 106 6.96 9.48 -11.35
N ALA A 107 8.13 9.31 -11.98
CA ALA A 107 8.66 7.99 -12.30
C ALA A 107 8.85 7.09 -11.05
N VAL A 108 9.19 7.67 -9.89
CA VAL A 108 9.27 6.92 -8.64
C VAL A 108 7.87 6.49 -8.18
N PHE A 109 6.86 7.36 -8.25
CA PHE A 109 5.49 7.02 -7.85
C PHE A 109 4.84 6.02 -8.78
N ASP A 110 5.03 6.15 -10.09
CA ASP A 110 4.50 5.24 -11.11
C ASP A 110 5.05 3.81 -10.93
N ASN A 111 6.29 3.70 -10.45
CA ASN A 111 6.96 2.42 -10.21
C ASN A 111 6.99 2.02 -8.72
N LEU A 112 6.21 2.69 -7.87
CA LEU A 112 6.15 2.40 -6.45
C LEU A 112 5.79 0.92 -6.14
N PRO A 113 4.83 0.27 -6.84
CA PRO A 113 4.54 -1.14 -6.65
C PRO A 113 5.75 -2.06 -6.84
N LEU A 114 6.57 -1.81 -7.87
CA LEU A 114 7.81 -2.54 -8.11
C LEU A 114 8.84 -2.33 -6.98
N ILE A 115 8.99 -1.08 -6.54
CA ILE A 115 9.88 -0.72 -5.43
C ILE A 115 9.45 -1.45 -4.16
N PHE A 116 8.13 -1.57 -3.90
CA PHE A 116 7.59 -2.36 -2.79
C PHE A 116 7.86 -3.86 -2.96
N ALA A 117 7.70 -4.43 -4.16
CA ALA A 117 8.00 -5.84 -4.41
C ALA A 117 9.44 -6.19 -4.02
N VAL A 118 10.39 -5.40 -4.51
CA VAL A 118 11.82 -5.58 -4.24
C VAL A 118 12.14 -5.30 -2.76
N GLY A 119 11.66 -4.18 -2.21
CA GLY A 119 11.94 -3.78 -0.83
C GLY A 119 11.39 -4.76 0.20
N VAL A 120 10.18 -5.27 0.00
CA VAL A 120 9.56 -6.28 0.87
C VAL A 120 10.33 -7.60 0.79
N ALA A 121 10.73 -8.03 -0.41
CA ALA A 121 11.53 -9.23 -0.57
C ALA A 121 12.87 -9.13 0.19
N ILE A 122 13.58 -8.00 0.06
CA ILE A 122 14.81 -7.72 0.80
C ILE A 122 14.57 -7.72 2.32
N GLY A 123 13.50 -7.06 2.77
CA GLY A 123 13.17 -6.93 4.19
C GLY A 123 12.79 -8.25 4.86
N MET A 124 12.17 -9.17 4.11
CA MET A 124 11.69 -10.46 4.59
C MET A 124 12.65 -11.61 4.36
N ALA A 125 13.63 -11.49 3.44
CA ALA A 125 14.66 -12.48 3.19
C ALA A 125 15.63 -12.56 4.38
N LYS A 126 15.95 -13.80 4.80
CA LYS A 126 16.83 -14.07 5.94
C LYS A 126 18.31 -13.99 5.58
N LYS A 127 18.68 -14.38 4.37
CA LYS A 127 20.05 -14.40 3.82
C LYS A 127 20.01 -14.05 2.34
N GLU A 128 21.15 -13.76 1.73
CA GLU A 128 21.29 -13.54 0.28
C GLU A 128 20.18 -12.63 -0.27
N LYS A 129 20.06 -11.45 0.31
CA LYS A 129 18.96 -10.50 0.06
C LYS A 129 18.94 -10.00 -1.38
N GLU A 130 20.10 -9.94 -2.00
CA GLU A 130 20.33 -9.59 -3.40
C GLU A 130 19.63 -10.57 -4.35
N VAL A 131 19.65 -11.86 -4.03
CA VAL A 131 18.95 -12.89 -4.81
C VAL A 131 17.43 -12.73 -4.66
N ALA A 132 16.96 -12.46 -3.45
CA ALA A 132 15.55 -12.19 -3.21
C ALA A 132 15.07 -10.92 -3.95
N ALA A 133 15.91 -9.88 -4.00
CA ALA A 133 15.63 -8.64 -4.72
C ALA A 133 15.48 -8.90 -6.23
N LEU A 134 16.45 -9.56 -6.85
CA LEU A 134 16.42 -9.91 -8.27
C LEU A 134 15.22 -10.81 -8.59
N SER A 135 14.96 -11.81 -7.76
CA SER A 135 13.83 -12.71 -7.94
C SER A 135 12.48 -11.99 -7.84
N ALA A 136 12.37 -10.99 -6.95
CA ALA A 136 11.16 -10.18 -6.83
C ALA A 136 10.94 -9.26 -8.04
N LEU A 137 12.01 -8.69 -8.58
CA LEU A 137 11.97 -7.92 -9.81
C LEU A 137 11.42 -8.79 -10.97
N ILE A 138 12.01 -9.97 -11.18
CA ILE A 138 11.60 -10.90 -12.22
C ILE A 138 10.15 -11.35 -12.01
N ALA A 139 9.81 -11.76 -10.78
CA ALA A 139 8.47 -12.24 -10.43
C ALA A 139 7.39 -11.17 -10.66
N TYR A 140 7.71 -9.90 -10.38
CA TYR A 140 6.79 -8.79 -10.60
C TYR A 140 6.48 -8.59 -12.09
N PHE A 141 7.48 -8.61 -12.95
CA PHE A 141 7.27 -8.56 -14.40
C PHE A 141 6.49 -9.77 -14.89
N VAL A 142 6.88 -10.98 -14.49
CA VAL A 142 6.21 -12.23 -14.91
C VAL A 142 4.74 -12.23 -14.50
N MET A 143 4.42 -11.81 -13.29
CA MET A 143 3.02 -11.73 -12.83
C MET A 143 2.21 -10.76 -13.68
N ASN A 144 2.72 -9.56 -13.95
CA ASN A 144 1.99 -8.56 -14.72
C ASN A 144 1.88 -8.96 -16.21
N VAL A 145 2.91 -9.58 -16.80
CA VAL A 145 2.83 -10.15 -18.16
C VAL A 145 1.81 -11.28 -18.23
N ALA A 146 1.75 -12.16 -17.23
CA ALA A 146 0.76 -13.22 -17.19
C ALA A 146 -0.68 -12.67 -17.08
N VAL A 147 -0.90 -11.62 -16.27
CA VAL A 147 -2.18 -10.90 -16.24
C VAL A 147 -2.48 -10.27 -17.60
N SER A 148 -1.52 -9.59 -18.21
CA SER A 148 -1.67 -8.97 -19.54
C SER A 148 -2.06 -9.99 -20.62
N ALA A 149 -1.42 -11.15 -20.59
CA ALA A 149 -1.76 -12.24 -21.51
C ALA A 149 -3.19 -12.73 -21.30
N MET A 150 -3.67 -12.83 -20.07
CA MET A 150 -5.06 -13.18 -19.77
C MET A 150 -6.05 -12.11 -20.25
N LEU A 151 -5.73 -10.82 -20.08
CA LEU A 151 -6.53 -9.72 -20.60
C LEU A 151 -6.62 -9.75 -22.12
N LEU A 152 -5.51 -10.05 -22.79
CA LEU A 152 -5.45 -10.19 -24.25
C LEU A 152 -6.27 -11.39 -24.76
N ILE A 153 -6.14 -12.56 -24.13
CA ILE A 153 -6.88 -13.78 -24.48
C ILE A 153 -8.40 -13.56 -24.35
N ASN A 154 -8.82 -12.76 -23.37
CA ASN A 154 -10.24 -12.45 -23.12
C ASN A 154 -10.73 -11.19 -23.86
N ASN A 155 -9.91 -10.61 -24.75
CA ASN A 155 -10.22 -9.42 -25.56
C ASN A 155 -10.52 -8.16 -24.73
N GLU A 156 -10.06 -8.08 -23.49
CA GLU A 156 -10.17 -6.88 -22.64
C GLU A 156 -9.12 -5.82 -23.01
N ILE A 157 -8.04 -6.24 -23.69
CA ILE A 157 -7.07 -5.37 -24.35
C ILE A 157 -6.78 -5.86 -25.77
N THR A 158 -6.43 -4.94 -26.67
CA THR A 158 -5.96 -5.28 -28.01
C THR A 158 -4.45 -5.59 -28.04
N ALA A 159 -3.97 -6.16 -29.15
CA ALA A 159 -2.54 -6.39 -29.36
C ALA A 159 -1.71 -5.08 -29.29
N ASP A 160 -2.30 -3.96 -29.66
CA ASP A 160 -1.68 -2.62 -29.59
C ASP A 160 -1.79 -2.00 -28.19
N GLY A 161 -2.33 -2.73 -27.20
CA GLY A 161 -2.44 -2.30 -25.81
C GLY A 161 -3.60 -1.32 -25.54
N GLN A 162 -4.56 -1.17 -26.46
CA GLN A 162 -5.75 -0.37 -26.21
C GLN A 162 -6.74 -1.17 -25.36
N ILE A 163 -7.37 -0.49 -24.39
CA ILE A 163 -8.36 -1.09 -23.49
C ILE A 163 -9.71 -1.13 -24.21
N ALA A 164 -10.43 -2.25 -24.13
CA ALA A 164 -11.74 -2.41 -24.72
C ALA A 164 -12.76 -1.47 -24.03
N ALA A 165 -13.73 -0.97 -24.82
CA ALA A 165 -14.68 0.06 -24.35
C ALA A 165 -15.65 -0.43 -23.27
N ASP A 166 -15.83 -1.73 -23.12
CA ASP A 166 -16.69 -2.37 -22.11
C ASP A 166 -15.96 -2.60 -20.77
N VAL A 167 -14.65 -2.39 -20.72
CA VAL A 167 -13.87 -2.49 -19.48
C VAL A 167 -14.06 -1.23 -18.63
N LEU A 168 -14.39 -1.43 -17.36
CA LEU A 168 -14.59 -0.32 -16.43
C LEU A 168 -13.28 0.51 -16.30
N GLU A 169 -13.41 1.82 -16.50
CA GLU A 169 -12.28 2.76 -16.40
C GLU A 169 -11.60 2.66 -15.04
N GLY A 170 -10.27 2.63 -15.03
CA GLY A 170 -9.46 2.44 -13.81
C GLY A 170 -9.23 0.98 -13.40
N THR A 171 -9.76 -0.01 -14.14
CA THR A 171 -9.52 -1.44 -13.88
C THR A 171 -8.16 -1.88 -14.39
N ILE A 172 -7.79 -1.42 -15.59
CA ILE A 172 -6.52 -1.70 -16.26
C ILE A 172 -5.64 -0.45 -16.23
N THR A 173 -4.35 -0.63 -16.04
CA THR A 173 -3.35 0.45 -16.04
C THR A 173 -2.04 -0.03 -16.62
N SER A 174 -1.20 0.90 -17.04
CA SER A 174 0.17 0.60 -17.48
C SER A 174 1.09 0.43 -16.26
N VAL A 175 1.59 -0.77 -16.06
CA VAL A 175 2.53 -1.14 -15.00
C VAL A 175 3.89 -1.41 -15.60
N CYS A 176 4.86 -0.52 -15.42
CA CYS A 176 6.19 -0.63 -16.06
C CYS A 176 6.11 -0.82 -17.59
N GLY A 177 5.14 -0.19 -18.25
CA GLY A 177 4.90 -0.33 -19.68
C GLY A 177 4.07 -1.55 -20.13
N ILE A 178 3.59 -2.37 -19.17
CA ILE A 178 2.74 -3.54 -19.42
C ILE A 178 1.30 -3.18 -19.03
N GLN A 179 0.33 -3.37 -19.92
CA GLN A 179 -1.08 -3.25 -19.57
C GLN A 179 -1.48 -4.39 -18.64
N SER A 180 -1.87 -4.06 -17.43
CA SER A 180 -2.19 -5.03 -16.38
C SER A 180 -3.32 -4.52 -15.49
N LEU A 181 -3.86 -5.37 -14.63
CA LEU A 181 -4.84 -4.96 -13.63
C LEU A 181 -4.24 -3.96 -12.63
N GLN A 182 -5.05 -2.96 -12.25
CA GLN A 182 -4.67 -1.94 -11.27
C GLN A 182 -4.56 -2.54 -9.85
N MET A 183 -3.48 -3.25 -9.57
CA MET A 183 -3.19 -3.84 -8.26
C MET A 183 -2.42 -2.91 -7.33
N GLY A 184 -1.81 -1.87 -7.87
CA GLY A 184 -1.02 -0.90 -7.12
C GLY A 184 0.04 -1.56 -6.23
N VAL A 185 0.33 -0.93 -5.10
CA VAL A 185 1.31 -1.40 -4.11
C VAL A 185 0.96 -2.79 -3.55
N PHE A 186 -0.33 -3.16 -3.55
CA PHE A 186 -0.75 -4.49 -3.08
C PHE A 186 -0.17 -5.62 -3.95
N GLY A 187 -0.17 -5.46 -5.27
CA GLY A 187 0.49 -6.39 -6.18
C GLY A 187 1.99 -6.54 -5.85
N GLY A 188 2.66 -5.41 -5.57
CA GLY A 188 4.05 -5.41 -5.13
C GLY A 188 4.27 -6.17 -3.81
N ILE A 189 3.39 -5.98 -2.83
CA ILE A 189 3.45 -6.68 -1.55
C ILE A 189 3.26 -8.19 -1.72
N ILE A 190 2.30 -8.63 -2.53
CA ILE A 190 2.08 -10.06 -2.84
C ILE A 190 3.35 -10.67 -3.42
N VAL A 191 3.97 -9.99 -4.38
CA VAL A 191 5.23 -10.46 -4.99
C VAL A 191 6.34 -10.51 -3.95
N GLY A 192 6.56 -9.44 -3.21
CA GLY A 192 7.64 -9.36 -2.24
C GLY A 192 7.55 -10.42 -1.14
N LEU A 193 6.37 -10.62 -0.57
CA LEU A 193 6.13 -11.62 0.47
C LEU A 193 6.27 -13.05 -0.06
N GLY A 194 5.70 -13.35 -1.22
CA GLY A 194 5.74 -14.67 -1.80
C GLY A 194 7.14 -15.05 -2.26
N VAL A 195 7.88 -14.15 -2.90
CA VAL A 195 9.29 -14.38 -3.26
C VAL A 195 10.14 -14.59 -2.02
N ALA A 196 9.96 -13.78 -0.97
CA ALA A 196 10.67 -13.98 0.29
C ALA A 196 10.36 -15.34 0.92
N ALA A 197 9.11 -15.81 0.83
CA ALA A 197 8.72 -17.14 1.31
C ALA A 197 9.41 -18.25 0.50
N LEU A 198 9.41 -18.17 -0.83
CA LEU A 198 10.11 -19.11 -1.71
C LEU A 198 11.62 -19.09 -1.44
N HIS A 199 12.21 -17.90 -1.32
CA HIS A 199 13.63 -17.72 -1.03
C HIS A 199 14.00 -18.36 0.32
N ASN A 200 13.28 -18.04 1.38
CA ASN A 200 13.56 -18.58 2.71
C ASN A 200 13.37 -20.12 2.78
N ARG A 201 12.56 -20.70 1.89
CA ARG A 201 12.32 -22.15 1.83
C ARG A 201 13.37 -22.88 0.99
N PHE A 202 13.77 -22.31 -0.16
CA PHE A 202 14.50 -23.04 -1.20
C PHE A 202 15.94 -22.57 -1.44
N HIS A 203 16.45 -21.51 -0.78
CA HIS A 203 17.79 -20.98 -1.02
C HIS A 203 18.94 -21.98 -0.76
N LYS A 204 18.66 -23.10 -0.08
CA LYS A 204 19.63 -24.18 0.20
C LYS A 204 19.27 -25.49 -0.50
N ILE A 205 18.43 -25.46 -1.52
CA ILE A 205 18.02 -26.67 -2.21
C ILE A 205 19.21 -27.32 -2.92
N VAL A 206 19.35 -28.62 -2.72
CA VAL A 206 20.31 -29.44 -3.44
C VAL A 206 19.56 -30.19 -4.53
N LEU A 207 19.95 -29.99 -5.78
CA LEU A 207 19.35 -30.65 -6.92
C LEU A 207 20.21 -31.86 -7.33
N PRO A 208 19.65 -32.83 -8.08
CA PRO A 208 20.39 -33.95 -8.67
C PRO A 208 21.60 -33.45 -9.47
N ASN A 209 22.65 -34.30 -9.61
CA ASN A 209 23.92 -33.91 -10.22
C ASN A 209 23.77 -33.27 -11.61
N ALA A 210 22.84 -33.77 -12.44
CA ALA A 210 22.56 -33.19 -13.77
C ALA A 210 22.05 -31.74 -13.73
N LEU A 211 21.42 -31.33 -12.63
CA LEU A 211 20.85 -29.98 -12.43
C LEU A 211 21.54 -29.20 -11.32
N SER A 212 22.67 -29.69 -10.81
CA SER A 212 23.37 -29.11 -9.66
C SER A 212 23.78 -27.64 -9.86
N PHE A 213 24.04 -27.23 -11.11
CA PHE A 213 24.31 -25.83 -11.49
C PHE A 213 23.18 -24.87 -11.08
N PHE A 214 21.93 -25.32 -11.14
CA PHE A 214 20.74 -24.53 -10.79
C PHE A 214 20.34 -24.63 -9.32
N GLY A 215 21.12 -25.34 -8.50
CA GLY A 215 20.87 -25.50 -7.06
C GLY A 215 21.17 -24.26 -6.24
N GLY A 216 20.76 -24.29 -4.99
CA GLY A 216 20.96 -23.19 -4.01
C GLY A 216 20.20 -21.93 -4.38
N SER A 217 20.85 -20.78 -4.24
CA SER A 217 20.27 -19.46 -4.50
C SER A 217 19.87 -19.23 -5.96
N ARG A 218 20.56 -19.89 -6.91
CA ARG A 218 20.24 -19.80 -8.35
C ARG A 218 18.87 -20.37 -8.69
N PHE A 219 18.35 -21.27 -7.85
CA PHE A 219 17.03 -21.85 -8.02
C PHE A 219 15.89 -20.85 -7.77
N ILE A 220 16.13 -19.80 -6.98
CA ILE A 220 15.08 -18.89 -6.55
C ILE A 220 14.49 -18.08 -7.70
N PRO A 221 15.25 -17.41 -8.59
CA PRO A 221 14.67 -16.76 -9.75
C PRO A 221 13.86 -17.72 -10.63
N ILE A 222 14.33 -18.95 -10.82
CA ILE A 222 13.67 -19.95 -11.67
C ILE A 222 12.31 -20.34 -11.09
N ILE A 223 12.27 -20.75 -9.81
CA ILE A 223 11.01 -21.14 -9.18
C ILE A 223 10.06 -19.94 -9.03
N SER A 224 10.58 -18.75 -8.80
CA SER A 224 9.77 -17.54 -8.73
C SER A 224 9.10 -17.23 -10.07
N THR A 225 9.81 -17.37 -11.19
CA THR A 225 9.25 -17.21 -12.54
C THR A 225 8.08 -18.17 -12.75
N ILE A 226 8.26 -19.45 -12.45
CA ILE A 226 7.22 -20.46 -12.66
C ILE A 226 6.01 -20.19 -11.76
N VAL A 227 6.25 -19.94 -10.49
CA VAL A 227 5.17 -19.70 -9.50
C VAL A 227 4.40 -18.43 -9.86
N TYR A 228 5.10 -17.33 -10.22
CA TYR A 228 4.44 -16.06 -10.49
C TYR A 228 3.76 -15.98 -11.85
N MET A 229 4.08 -16.85 -12.79
CA MET A 229 3.26 -17.08 -13.97
C MET A 229 1.85 -17.58 -13.55
N PHE A 230 1.78 -18.59 -12.68
CA PHE A 230 0.50 -19.09 -12.19
C PHE A 230 -0.20 -18.11 -11.23
N VAL A 231 0.55 -17.38 -10.41
CA VAL A 231 0.00 -16.31 -9.56
C VAL A 231 -0.62 -15.22 -10.42
N GLY A 232 0.00 -14.82 -11.53
CA GLY A 232 -0.58 -13.84 -12.46
C GLY A 232 -1.90 -14.31 -13.06
N ILE A 233 -1.97 -15.55 -13.53
CA ILE A 233 -3.22 -16.16 -14.01
C ILE A 233 -4.29 -16.15 -12.88
N LEU A 234 -3.92 -16.54 -11.67
CA LEU A 234 -4.83 -16.51 -10.52
C LEU A 234 -5.31 -15.09 -10.20
N MET A 235 -4.41 -14.11 -10.23
CA MET A 235 -4.74 -12.71 -9.94
C MET A 235 -5.70 -12.12 -10.96
N TYR A 236 -5.67 -12.56 -12.21
CA TYR A 236 -6.66 -12.17 -13.20
C TYR A 236 -8.10 -12.49 -12.75
N PHE A 237 -8.34 -13.63 -12.10
CA PHE A 237 -9.66 -13.99 -11.57
C PHE A 237 -9.97 -13.40 -10.18
N VAL A 238 -8.97 -13.33 -9.33
CA VAL A 238 -9.16 -12.91 -7.93
C VAL A 238 -9.23 -11.39 -7.78
N TRP A 239 -8.38 -10.66 -8.51
CA TRP A 239 -8.27 -9.22 -8.33
C TRP A 239 -9.55 -8.45 -8.70
N PRO A 240 -10.28 -8.75 -9.77
CA PRO A 240 -11.55 -8.08 -10.08
C PRO A 240 -12.59 -8.21 -8.97
N VAL A 241 -12.62 -9.32 -8.24
CA VAL A 241 -13.52 -9.52 -7.08
C VAL A 241 -13.13 -8.54 -5.96
N VAL A 242 -11.85 -8.40 -5.66
CA VAL A 242 -11.33 -7.44 -4.68
C VAL A 242 -11.65 -6.01 -5.11
N GLN A 243 -11.40 -5.69 -6.37
CA GLN A 243 -11.65 -4.38 -6.95
C GLN A 243 -13.13 -4.00 -6.95
N ASN A 244 -14.01 -4.93 -7.32
CA ASN A 244 -15.47 -4.74 -7.24
C ASN A 244 -15.95 -4.52 -5.81
N GLY A 245 -15.36 -5.21 -4.83
CA GLY A 245 -15.61 -4.94 -3.41
C GLY A 245 -15.22 -3.50 -3.01
N ILE A 246 -14.11 -3.00 -3.51
CA ILE A 246 -13.67 -1.61 -3.29
C ILE A 246 -14.63 -0.61 -3.95
N TYR A 247 -15.08 -0.88 -5.17
CA TYR A 247 -16.09 -0.04 -5.85
C TYR A 247 -17.44 -0.07 -5.14
N ALA A 248 -17.89 -1.23 -4.64
CA ALA A 248 -19.12 -1.34 -3.87
C ALA A 248 -19.07 -0.51 -2.58
N LEU A 249 -17.94 -0.53 -1.87
CA LEU A 249 -17.69 0.36 -0.73
C LEU A 249 -17.72 1.83 -1.17
N GLY A 250 -17.16 2.14 -2.34
CA GLY A 250 -17.23 3.45 -2.95
C GLY A 250 -18.67 3.93 -3.16
N GLY A 251 -19.52 3.12 -3.79
CA GLY A 251 -20.93 3.42 -4.02
C GLY A 251 -21.71 3.67 -2.72
N LEU A 252 -21.44 2.92 -1.66
CA LEU A 252 -22.04 3.12 -0.35
C LEU A 252 -21.64 4.46 0.27
N VAL A 253 -20.39 4.86 0.10
CA VAL A 253 -19.86 6.14 0.58
C VAL A 253 -20.51 7.32 -0.16
N THR A 254 -20.61 7.26 -1.49
CA THR A 254 -21.18 8.35 -2.28
C THR A 254 -22.67 8.56 -2.01
N GLY A 255 -23.43 7.48 -1.82
CA GLY A 255 -24.87 7.52 -1.55
C GLY A 255 -25.25 8.03 -0.16
N SER A 256 -24.30 8.11 0.79
CA SER A 256 -24.57 8.46 2.19
C SER A 256 -24.31 9.93 2.55
N GLY A 257 -24.10 10.82 1.60
CA GLY A 257 -23.88 12.25 1.83
C GLY A 257 -22.65 12.52 2.74
N TYR A 258 -22.79 13.43 3.72
CA TYR A 258 -21.67 13.77 4.65
C TYR A 258 -21.26 12.62 5.57
N LEU A 259 -22.18 11.73 5.94
CA LEU A 259 -21.86 10.51 6.67
C LEU A 259 -20.96 9.61 5.81
N GLY A 260 -21.22 9.57 4.50
CA GLY A 260 -20.35 8.88 3.55
C GLY A 260 -18.93 9.44 3.53
N THR A 261 -18.75 10.75 3.62
CA THR A 261 -17.41 11.38 3.74
C THR A 261 -16.68 10.95 5.01
N LEU A 262 -17.38 10.85 6.15
CA LEU A 262 -16.80 10.32 7.39
C LEU A 262 -16.37 8.85 7.22
N ILE A 263 -17.25 8.02 6.65
CA ILE A 263 -16.95 6.59 6.40
C ILE A 263 -15.76 6.46 5.43
N PHE A 264 -15.74 7.27 4.37
CA PHE A 264 -14.61 7.33 3.43
C PHE A 264 -13.30 7.62 4.15
N GLY A 265 -13.26 8.64 5.00
CA GLY A 265 -12.07 9.01 5.76
C GLY A 265 -11.59 7.89 6.68
N ILE A 266 -12.51 7.24 7.41
CA ILE A 266 -12.21 6.10 8.29
C ILE A 266 -11.63 4.93 7.49
N ILE A 267 -12.28 4.52 6.40
CA ILE A 267 -11.84 3.39 5.57
C ILE A 267 -10.46 3.71 4.94
N LYS A 268 -10.30 4.91 4.38
CA LYS A 268 -9.04 5.35 3.79
C LYS A 268 -7.90 5.25 4.80
N ARG A 269 -8.10 5.75 6.03
CA ARG A 269 -7.09 5.69 7.10
C ARG A 269 -6.84 4.26 7.59
N ALA A 270 -7.86 3.43 7.71
CA ALA A 270 -7.72 2.02 8.07
C ALA A 270 -6.96 1.20 7.03
N LEU A 271 -6.97 1.61 5.77
CA LEU A 271 -6.27 0.94 4.68
C LEU A 271 -4.80 1.36 4.52
N ILE A 272 -4.34 2.46 5.13
CA ILE A 272 -2.95 2.94 5.07
C ILE A 272 -1.95 1.86 5.51
N PRO A 273 -2.14 1.14 6.63
CA PRO A 273 -1.20 0.10 7.07
C PRO A 273 -0.97 -1.02 6.05
N PHE A 274 -1.96 -1.24 5.19
CA PHE A 274 -1.93 -2.27 4.15
C PHE A 274 -1.47 -1.75 2.79
N GLY A 275 -1.23 -0.43 2.66
CA GLY A 275 -0.93 0.22 1.39
C GLY A 275 -2.09 0.20 0.39
N LEU A 276 -3.32 -0.11 0.84
CA LEU A 276 -4.52 -0.22 0.00
C LEU A 276 -5.30 1.08 -0.16
N HIS A 277 -4.96 2.11 0.62
CA HIS A 277 -5.65 3.40 0.58
C HIS A 277 -5.62 4.03 -0.82
N HIS A 278 -4.53 3.87 -1.58
CA HIS A 278 -4.45 4.34 -2.97
C HIS A 278 -5.51 3.67 -3.86
N VAL A 279 -5.66 2.36 -3.77
CA VAL A 279 -6.68 1.62 -4.54
C VAL A 279 -8.08 2.07 -4.15
N PHE A 280 -8.31 2.38 -2.87
CA PHE A 280 -9.60 2.78 -2.37
C PHE A 280 -9.99 4.19 -2.81
N TYR A 281 -9.10 5.20 -2.71
CA TYR A 281 -9.46 6.59 -3.02
C TYR A 281 -9.38 6.94 -4.50
N MET A 282 -8.58 6.23 -5.31
CA MET A 282 -8.39 6.52 -6.73
C MET A 282 -9.71 6.56 -7.54
N PRO A 283 -10.66 5.64 -7.35
CA PRO A 283 -11.96 5.74 -8.03
C PRO A 283 -12.68 7.05 -7.73
N PHE A 284 -12.64 7.55 -6.50
CA PHE A 284 -13.26 8.83 -6.13
C PHE A 284 -12.54 10.03 -6.73
N TRP A 285 -11.23 9.93 -6.91
CA TRP A 285 -10.43 11.04 -7.43
C TRP A 285 -10.42 11.10 -8.94
N GLN A 286 -10.45 9.95 -9.63
CA GLN A 286 -10.18 9.84 -11.06
C GLN A 286 -11.36 9.39 -11.91
N THR A 287 -12.42 8.83 -11.33
CA THR A 287 -13.54 8.27 -12.08
C THR A 287 -14.89 8.91 -11.71
N ALA A 288 -15.94 8.58 -12.45
CA ALA A 288 -17.31 9.04 -12.19
C ALA A 288 -17.84 8.69 -10.78
N VAL A 289 -17.20 7.76 -10.05
CA VAL A 289 -17.53 7.47 -8.64
C VAL A 289 -17.37 8.71 -7.76
N GLY A 290 -16.41 9.58 -8.05
CA GLY A 290 -16.18 10.85 -7.35
C GLY A 290 -17.00 12.02 -7.86
N GLY A 291 -17.90 11.80 -8.81
CA GLY A 291 -18.77 12.79 -9.42
C GLY A 291 -18.39 13.10 -10.87
N THR A 292 -19.35 13.69 -11.58
CA THR A 292 -19.19 14.19 -12.94
C THR A 292 -19.70 15.62 -12.99
N MET A 293 -18.94 16.53 -13.60
CA MET A 293 -19.27 17.94 -13.69
C MET A 293 -18.80 18.50 -15.03
N GLU A 294 -19.59 19.40 -15.60
CA GLU A 294 -19.13 20.19 -16.73
C GLU A 294 -18.34 21.42 -16.23
N VAL A 295 -17.10 21.56 -16.71
CA VAL A 295 -16.21 22.68 -16.40
C VAL A 295 -15.60 23.20 -17.71
N ALA A 296 -15.73 24.48 -17.97
CA ALA A 296 -15.26 25.14 -19.19
C ALA A 296 -15.74 24.45 -20.50
N GLY A 297 -17.00 23.93 -20.51
CA GLY A 297 -17.57 23.24 -21.66
C GLY A 297 -17.09 21.80 -21.87
N GLN A 298 -16.36 21.24 -20.91
CA GLN A 298 -15.91 19.84 -20.94
C GLN A 298 -16.48 19.05 -19.78
N VAL A 299 -16.91 17.82 -20.06
CA VAL A 299 -17.37 16.89 -19.02
C VAL A 299 -16.16 16.26 -18.35
N VAL A 300 -15.98 16.54 -17.04
CA VAL A 300 -14.87 16.06 -16.24
C VAL A 300 -15.39 15.11 -15.19
N GLN A 301 -14.72 13.97 -15.01
CA GLN A 301 -15.07 12.94 -14.04
C GLN A 301 -14.01 12.83 -12.96
N GLY A 302 -14.45 12.56 -11.72
CA GLY A 302 -13.58 12.36 -10.55
C GLY A 302 -13.33 13.64 -9.78
N GLY A 303 -13.39 13.53 -8.45
CA GLY A 303 -13.32 14.70 -7.56
C GLY A 303 -12.03 15.51 -7.71
N GLN A 304 -10.90 14.86 -7.88
CA GLN A 304 -9.61 15.54 -8.08
C GLN A 304 -9.52 16.20 -9.45
N ASN A 305 -9.97 15.51 -10.49
CA ASN A 305 -9.96 16.06 -11.85
C ASN A 305 -10.88 17.27 -11.97
N ILE A 306 -12.09 17.20 -11.36
CA ILE A 306 -13.01 18.34 -11.29
C ILE A 306 -12.35 19.51 -10.56
N PHE A 307 -11.70 19.26 -9.41
CA PHE A 307 -11.03 20.31 -8.67
C PHE A 307 -9.92 20.98 -9.50
N PHE A 308 -9.09 20.21 -10.19
CA PHE A 308 -8.04 20.77 -11.03
C PHE A 308 -8.57 21.51 -12.27
N ALA A 309 -9.65 21.01 -12.89
CA ALA A 309 -10.31 21.69 -13.98
C ALA A 309 -10.88 23.04 -13.50
N GLN A 310 -11.54 23.06 -12.34
CA GLN A 310 -12.04 24.29 -11.72
C GLN A 310 -10.91 25.24 -11.33
N LEU A 311 -9.77 24.72 -10.83
CA LEU A 311 -8.59 25.53 -10.50
C LEU A 311 -7.97 26.17 -11.76
N ALA A 312 -7.94 25.44 -12.87
CA ALA A 312 -7.48 25.96 -14.15
C ALA A 312 -8.38 27.07 -14.70
N ASP A 313 -9.71 26.98 -14.47
CA ASP A 313 -10.70 27.96 -14.86
C ASP A 313 -11.10 28.89 -13.70
N SER A 314 -10.20 29.15 -12.77
CA SER A 314 -10.44 29.90 -11.54
C SER A 314 -10.96 31.34 -11.77
N ALA A 315 -10.75 31.89 -12.93
CA ALA A 315 -11.28 33.22 -13.31
C ALA A 315 -12.82 33.22 -13.45
N ASN A 316 -13.42 32.09 -13.83
CA ASN A 316 -14.85 31.93 -14.08
C ASN A 316 -15.59 31.21 -12.95
N ILE A 317 -14.87 30.69 -11.96
CA ILE A 317 -15.40 29.87 -10.87
C ILE A 317 -15.36 30.62 -9.55
N ALA A 318 -16.55 30.91 -8.99
CA ALA A 318 -16.65 31.60 -7.70
C ALA A 318 -16.32 30.67 -6.50
N HIS A 319 -16.69 29.40 -6.59
CA HIS A 319 -16.48 28.41 -5.52
C HIS A 319 -16.19 27.05 -6.12
N PHE A 320 -15.25 26.32 -5.50
CA PHE A 320 -15.02 24.91 -5.83
C PHE A 320 -16.20 24.04 -5.44
N SER A 321 -16.47 23.00 -6.22
CA SER A 321 -17.54 22.04 -5.93
C SER A 321 -17.27 21.34 -4.59
N ALA A 322 -18.16 21.53 -3.62
CA ALA A 322 -18.10 20.85 -2.33
C ALA A 322 -18.25 19.33 -2.48
N ASP A 323 -19.07 18.87 -3.43
CA ASP A 323 -19.28 17.45 -3.68
C ASP A 323 -18.04 16.77 -4.28
N ALA A 324 -17.31 17.45 -5.15
CA ALA A 324 -16.07 16.93 -5.71
C ALA A 324 -14.93 16.95 -4.68
N THR A 325 -14.83 18.02 -3.86
CA THR A 325 -13.71 18.22 -2.94
C THR A 325 -13.86 17.51 -1.60
N ARG A 326 -15.06 17.04 -1.23
CA ARG A 326 -15.32 16.39 0.07
C ARG A 326 -14.47 15.14 0.34
N TYR A 327 -13.99 14.46 -0.70
CA TYR A 327 -13.18 13.23 -0.57
C TYR A 327 -11.72 13.48 -0.22
N PHE A 328 -11.26 14.73 -0.20
CA PHE A 328 -9.94 15.13 0.28
C PHE A 328 -9.99 16.34 1.25
N SER A 329 -11.20 16.73 1.64
CA SER A 329 -11.43 17.80 2.62
C SER A 329 -10.87 17.41 3.99
N GLY A 330 -10.17 18.34 4.64
CA GLY A 330 -9.55 18.13 5.95
C GLY A 330 -8.21 17.41 5.93
N GLU A 331 -7.87 16.67 4.89
CA GLU A 331 -6.59 15.94 4.80
C GLU A 331 -5.38 16.87 4.84
N PHE A 332 -5.44 17.99 4.15
CA PHE A 332 -4.35 18.97 4.10
C PHE A 332 -4.07 19.62 5.45
N ILE A 333 -5.11 19.90 6.24
CA ILE A 333 -4.93 20.41 7.62
C ILE A 333 -4.17 19.40 8.48
N PHE A 334 -4.54 18.13 8.37
CA PHE A 334 -3.86 17.05 9.08
C PHE A 334 -2.40 16.87 8.60
N MET A 335 -2.17 16.90 7.29
CA MET A 335 -0.86 16.76 6.68
C MET A 335 0.09 17.93 7.01
N ILE A 336 -0.42 19.16 7.01
CA ILE A 336 0.38 20.37 7.21
C ILE A 336 0.64 20.65 8.69
N PHE A 337 -0.31 20.36 9.58
CA PHE A 337 -0.24 20.74 10.99
C PHE A 337 -0.26 19.55 11.94
N GLY A 338 -1.16 18.58 11.74
CA GLY A 338 -1.36 17.46 12.66
C GLY A 338 -0.14 16.54 12.72
N LEU A 339 0.33 16.07 11.57
CA LEU A 339 1.47 15.16 11.49
C LEU A 339 2.81 15.82 11.87
N PRO A 340 3.14 17.04 11.43
CA PRO A 340 4.30 17.76 11.96
C PRO A 340 4.24 17.99 13.48
N GLY A 341 3.04 18.26 14.02
CA GLY A 341 2.83 18.31 15.47
C GLY A 341 3.13 16.99 16.17
N ALA A 342 2.71 15.86 15.59
CA ALA A 342 3.06 14.53 16.07
C ALA A 342 4.57 14.26 16.00
N ALA A 343 5.24 14.67 14.91
CA ALA A 343 6.69 14.57 14.77
C ALA A 343 7.42 15.35 15.88
N LEU A 344 6.96 16.56 16.19
CA LEU A 344 7.51 17.39 17.25
C LEU A 344 7.31 16.73 18.63
N ALA A 345 6.14 16.13 18.88
CA ALA A 345 5.86 15.40 20.12
C ALA A 345 6.80 14.19 20.26
N MET A 346 6.96 13.38 19.21
CA MET A 346 7.89 12.24 19.19
C MET A 346 9.34 12.69 19.43
N TYR A 347 9.77 13.80 18.82
CA TYR A 347 11.09 14.38 19.06
C TYR A 347 11.30 14.80 20.52
N ARG A 348 10.29 15.44 21.14
CA ARG A 348 10.37 15.86 22.54
C ARG A 348 10.48 14.68 23.49
N CYS A 349 9.79 13.58 23.19
CA CYS A 349 9.81 12.34 23.98
C CYS A 349 11.02 11.43 23.68
N ALA A 350 11.84 11.76 22.68
CA ALA A 350 13.01 10.96 22.34
C ALA A 350 14.07 11.00 23.45
N LYS A 351 14.70 9.83 23.71
CA LYS A 351 15.83 9.72 24.65
C LYS A 351 16.98 10.61 24.21
N SER A 352 17.65 11.27 25.16
CA SER A 352 18.73 12.25 24.90
C SER A 352 19.81 11.71 23.95
N GLU A 353 20.22 10.46 24.14
CA GLU A 353 21.24 9.79 23.31
C GLU A 353 20.87 9.64 21.82
N LYS A 354 19.56 9.51 21.53
CA LYS A 354 19.02 9.31 20.17
C LYS A 354 18.32 10.53 19.61
N LYS A 355 18.23 11.60 20.38
CA LYS A 355 17.42 12.79 20.07
C LYS A 355 17.87 13.46 18.77
N LYS A 356 19.16 13.57 18.53
CA LYS A 356 19.73 14.17 17.32
C LYS A 356 19.37 13.36 16.06
N ALA A 357 19.55 12.04 16.11
CA ALA A 357 19.23 11.15 15.00
C ALA A 357 17.70 11.10 14.72
N ALA A 358 16.89 10.99 15.79
CA ALA A 358 15.43 11.04 15.69
C ALA A 358 14.95 12.38 15.14
N GLY A 359 15.55 13.50 15.56
CA GLY A 359 15.21 14.82 15.11
C GLY A 359 15.41 15.02 13.60
N GLY A 360 16.51 14.56 13.05
CA GLY A 360 16.77 14.63 11.60
C GLY A 360 15.75 13.82 10.79
N LEU A 361 15.47 12.58 11.21
CA LEU A 361 14.50 11.72 10.56
C LEU A 361 13.07 12.29 10.62
N LEU A 362 12.63 12.72 11.80
CA LEU A 362 11.29 13.27 12.02
C LEU A 362 11.09 14.60 11.30
N LEU A 363 12.10 15.46 11.28
CA LEU A 363 12.05 16.72 10.55
C LEU A 363 11.92 16.47 9.03
N SER A 364 12.73 15.58 8.47
CA SER A 364 12.65 15.22 7.05
C SER A 364 11.26 14.66 6.70
N ALA A 365 10.72 13.76 7.52
CA ALA A 365 9.39 13.20 7.30
C ALA A 365 8.27 14.24 7.45
N ALA A 366 8.39 15.17 8.42
CA ALA A 366 7.43 16.26 8.61
C ALA A 366 7.44 17.24 7.44
N LEU A 367 8.63 17.60 6.91
CA LEU A 367 8.74 18.46 5.73
C LEU A 367 8.16 17.77 4.48
N ALA A 368 8.41 16.48 4.29
CA ALA A 368 7.79 15.72 3.20
C ALA A 368 6.26 15.76 3.31
N CYS A 369 5.72 15.50 4.50
CA CYS A 369 4.29 15.54 4.76
C CYS A 369 3.69 16.95 4.46
N MET A 370 4.35 18.02 4.93
CA MET A 370 3.90 19.39 4.76
C MET A 370 3.89 19.86 3.29
N PHE A 371 4.97 19.57 2.55
CA PHE A 371 5.16 20.12 1.20
C PHE A 371 4.61 19.23 0.09
N THR A 372 4.53 17.92 0.31
CA THR A 372 4.15 16.97 -0.74
C THR A 372 2.90 16.18 -0.44
N GLY A 373 2.38 16.27 0.80
CA GLY A 373 1.24 15.45 1.24
C GLY A 373 1.55 13.97 1.44
N ILE A 374 2.84 13.57 1.38
CA ILE A 374 3.25 12.17 1.58
C ILE A 374 3.39 11.93 3.08
N THR A 375 2.42 11.22 3.65
CA THR A 375 2.29 11.04 5.10
C THR A 375 2.96 9.76 5.61
N GLU A 376 3.17 8.79 4.73
CA GLU A 376 3.63 7.44 5.07
C GLU A 376 4.94 7.40 5.85
N PRO A 377 5.99 8.18 5.53
CA PRO A 377 7.24 8.13 6.29
C PRO A 377 7.05 8.48 7.77
N LEU A 378 6.11 9.38 8.06
CA LEU A 378 5.80 9.78 9.41
C LEU A 378 4.82 8.82 10.07
N GLU A 379 3.72 8.49 9.40
CA GLU A 379 2.69 7.58 9.90
C GLU A 379 3.26 6.19 10.23
N PHE A 380 4.04 5.60 9.34
CA PHE A 380 4.66 4.29 9.59
C PHE A 380 5.70 4.31 10.71
N SER A 381 6.26 5.47 11.04
CA SER A 381 7.20 5.59 12.16
C SER A 381 6.56 5.24 13.50
N PHE A 382 5.27 5.49 13.68
CA PHE A 382 4.55 5.22 14.94
C PHE A 382 3.34 4.28 14.84
N LEU A 383 2.78 4.06 13.64
CA LEU A 383 1.65 3.18 13.41
C LEU A 383 1.84 1.78 14.03
N PHE A 384 3.00 1.17 13.82
CA PHE A 384 3.30 -0.17 14.31
C PHE A 384 3.82 -0.20 15.75
N VAL A 385 4.29 0.93 16.26
CA VAL A 385 4.84 1.05 17.63
C VAL A 385 3.76 1.46 18.61
N ALA A 386 2.86 2.35 18.20
CA ALA A 386 1.82 2.94 19.05
C ALA A 386 0.48 3.04 18.27
N PRO A 387 -0.15 1.92 17.90
CA PRO A 387 -1.37 1.91 17.08
C PRO A 387 -2.54 2.67 17.71
N VAL A 388 -2.63 2.70 19.06
CA VAL A 388 -3.66 3.48 19.78
C VAL A 388 -3.43 4.98 19.55
N SER A 389 -2.19 5.44 19.66
CA SER A 389 -1.85 6.86 19.40
C SER A 389 -2.09 7.23 17.94
N TYR A 390 -1.82 6.31 17.00
CA TYR A 390 -2.15 6.49 15.60
C TYR A 390 -3.66 6.68 15.40
N THR A 391 -4.48 5.80 15.97
CA THR A 391 -5.94 5.89 15.89
C THR A 391 -6.46 7.23 16.44
N HIS A 392 -5.98 7.66 17.61
CA HIS A 392 -6.40 8.95 18.20
C HIS A 392 -5.98 10.17 17.39
N LEU A 393 -4.87 10.08 16.65
CA LEU A 393 -4.39 11.19 15.83
C LEU A 393 -5.11 11.28 14.49
N THR A 394 -5.53 10.14 13.91
CA THR A 394 -6.00 10.05 12.53
C THR A 394 -7.52 9.89 12.39
N LEU A 395 -8.21 9.49 13.44
CA LEU A 395 -9.68 9.39 13.54
C LEU A 395 -10.25 10.49 14.41
#